data_f955fa2d14c81c8d8b29084ea84ab420
#
_entry.id   f955fa2d14c81c8d8b29084ea84ab420
#
_cell.length_a   1.000
_cell.length_b   1.000
_cell.length_c   1.000
_cell.angle_alpha   90.00
_cell.angle_beta   90.00
_cell.angle_gamma   90.00
#
_symmetry.space_group_name_H-M   'P 1'
#
loop_
_entity.id
_entity.type
_entity.pdbx_description
1 polymer ?
#
loop_
_entity_poly.entity_id
_entity_poly.type
_entity_poly.pdbx_seq_one_letter_code
_entity_poly.pdbx_strand_id
1 'polypeptide(L)'
;VSPKISMGPDPTSEFSLSLGITPKENAPEQILELAENIAKKQKKRIVVCIDEFQQIGEFPDSLSVQKRLRGAWQLQQNVSYCLFGSKKHLLTNIFQNKSMPFYQFGDAIYLGVISTENWVPFICDKFKKHGLRIDKEQASRICGEVENYSSYVQQLAWLVMLHTEREVTSEIIDTAMNELIAQNAALFMQQTEGLSSYQMNMLRAIAAGIHNGFLSQEVLET
;
A
#
# COMPACT_ATOMS: atom_id res chain seq x y z
N VAL A 1 -20.35 1.08 27.75
CA VAL A 1 -19.93 1.53 26.44
C VAL A 1 -20.89 0.96 25.42
N SER A 2 -21.69 1.80 24.78
CA SER A 2 -22.59 1.38 23.71
C SER A 2 -21.87 1.73 22.40
N PRO A 3 -21.47 0.75 21.56
CA PRO A 3 -20.92 1.05 20.25
C PRO A 3 -22.00 1.70 19.38
N LYS A 4 -21.75 2.90 18.88
CA LYS A 4 -22.58 3.49 17.83
C LYS A 4 -22.02 3.04 16.49
N ILE A 5 -22.79 2.22 15.79
CA ILE A 5 -22.56 1.85 14.41
C ILE A 5 -23.35 2.84 13.56
N SER A 6 -22.67 3.69 12.80
CA SER A 6 -23.31 4.50 11.77
C SER A 6 -23.10 3.84 10.42
N MET A 7 -24.19 3.45 9.76
CA MET A 7 -24.17 3.07 8.35
C MET A 7 -24.52 4.32 7.54
N GLY A 8 -23.63 4.72 6.65
CA GLY A 8 -23.96 5.72 5.64
C GLY A 8 -24.95 5.17 4.62
N PRO A 9 -25.71 6.03 3.92
CA PRO A 9 -26.74 5.63 2.96
C PRO A 9 -26.18 5.08 1.63
N ASP A 10 -24.85 4.98 1.47
CA ASP A 10 -24.19 4.54 0.25
C ASP A 10 -23.44 3.22 0.49
N PRO A 11 -23.61 2.16 -0.32
CA PRO A 11 -22.93 0.88 -0.16
C PRO A 11 -21.39 0.94 -0.32
N THR A 12 -20.83 2.08 -0.72
CA THR A 12 -19.39 2.35 -0.79
C THR A 12 -18.88 3.19 0.39
N SER A 13 -19.76 3.57 1.34
CA SER A 13 -19.35 4.36 2.49
C SER A 13 -18.50 3.52 3.45
N GLU A 14 -17.33 4.05 3.80
CA GLU A 14 -16.41 3.47 4.77
C GLU A 14 -17.12 3.22 6.10
N PHE A 15 -16.94 2.03 6.62
CA PHE A 15 -17.43 1.62 7.93
C PHE A 15 -16.55 2.27 8.99
N SER A 16 -16.95 3.42 9.53
CA SER A 16 -16.22 4.03 10.64
C SER A 16 -16.77 3.51 11.97
N LEU A 17 -15.95 2.76 12.69
CA LEU A 17 -16.21 2.36 14.06
C LEU A 17 -15.68 3.47 14.97
N SER A 18 -16.51 4.46 15.33
CA SER A 18 -16.15 5.40 16.37
C SER A 18 -16.40 4.76 17.73
N LEU A 19 -15.34 4.25 18.34
CA LEU A 19 -15.33 3.87 19.73
C LEU A 19 -15.31 5.15 20.57
N GLY A 20 -16.46 5.61 21.01
CA GLY A 20 -16.56 6.63 22.05
C GLY A 20 -16.00 6.03 23.35
N ILE A 21 -14.69 6.10 23.51
CA ILE A 21 -14.01 5.73 24.75
C ILE A 21 -14.14 6.92 25.68
N THR A 22 -15.19 6.94 26.49
CA THR A 22 -15.09 7.62 27.80
C THR A 22 -14.03 6.85 28.59
N PRO A 23 -13.03 7.51 29.18
CA PRO A 23 -11.98 6.85 29.95
C PRO A 23 -12.57 6.34 31.29
N LYS A 24 -13.31 5.27 31.23
CA LYS A 24 -13.50 4.35 32.34
C LYS A 24 -12.53 3.20 32.07
N GLU A 25 -11.64 2.96 33.01
CA GLU A 25 -10.63 1.91 33.05
C GLU A 25 -11.19 0.56 32.59
N ASN A 26 -11.36 0.39 31.29
CA ASN A 26 -11.56 -0.94 30.73
C ASN A 26 -10.19 -1.58 30.71
N ALA A 27 -10.03 -2.68 31.42
CA ALA A 27 -8.80 -3.45 31.39
C ALA A 27 -8.42 -3.69 29.90
N PRO A 28 -7.17 -3.52 29.50
CA PRO A 28 -6.71 -3.73 28.12
C PRO A 28 -7.19 -5.05 27.53
N GLU A 29 -7.36 -6.07 28.34
CA GLU A 29 -7.87 -7.40 27.96
C GLU A 29 -9.28 -7.34 27.37
N GLN A 30 -10.16 -6.48 27.90
CA GLN A 30 -11.54 -6.36 27.38
C GLN A 30 -11.57 -5.79 25.95
N ILE A 31 -10.62 -4.94 25.61
CA ILE A 31 -10.48 -4.37 24.26
C ILE A 31 -9.98 -5.45 23.31
N LEU A 32 -9.02 -6.27 23.75
CA LEU A 32 -8.46 -7.34 22.93
C LEU A 32 -9.49 -8.45 22.63
N GLU A 33 -10.43 -8.69 23.53
CA GLU A 33 -11.49 -9.69 23.37
C GLU A 33 -12.73 -9.16 22.64
N LEU A 34 -12.80 -7.86 22.36
CA LEU A 34 -14.02 -7.23 21.83
C LEU A 34 -14.49 -7.87 20.52
N ALA A 35 -13.58 -8.11 19.59
CA ALA A 35 -13.92 -8.71 18.28
C ALA A 35 -14.48 -10.13 18.44
N GLU A 36 -13.86 -10.96 19.28
CA GLU A 36 -14.32 -12.32 19.53
C GLU A 36 -15.68 -12.33 20.26
N ASN A 37 -15.89 -11.44 21.22
CA ASN A 37 -17.16 -11.31 21.92
C ASN A 37 -18.31 -10.87 20.98
N ILE A 38 -18.02 -9.95 20.04
CA ILE A 38 -18.99 -9.56 19.02
C ILE A 38 -19.29 -10.72 18.08
N ALA A 39 -18.24 -11.43 17.62
CA ALA A 39 -18.38 -12.60 16.73
C ALA A 39 -19.26 -13.68 17.37
N LYS A 40 -19.01 -14.03 18.61
CA LYS A 40 -19.81 -15.00 19.39
C LYS A 40 -21.26 -14.55 19.56
N LYS A 41 -21.46 -13.28 19.95
CA LYS A 41 -22.80 -12.72 20.16
C LYS A 41 -23.63 -12.72 18.87
N GLN A 42 -23.00 -12.39 17.73
CA GLN A 42 -23.67 -12.35 16.43
C GLN A 42 -23.67 -13.71 15.70
N LYS A 43 -22.99 -14.72 16.24
CA LYS A 43 -22.79 -16.04 15.60
C LYS A 43 -22.22 -15.91 14.17
N LYS A 44 -21.24 -15.01 14.01
CA LYS A 44 -20.58 -14.71 12.72
C LYS A 44 -19.06 -14.77 12.89
N ARG A 45 -18.37 -15.09 11.81
CA ARG A 45 -16.93 -14.89 11.72
C ARG A 45 -16.63 -13.42 11.41
N ILE A 46 -15.58 -12.88 12.03
CA ILE A 46 -15.12 -11.51 11.83
C ILE A 46 -13.71 -11.56 11.26
N VAL A 47 -13.43 -10.70 10.29
CA VAL A 47 -12.07 -10.42 9.84
C VAL A 47 -11.71 -9.02 10.30
N VAL A 48 -10.61 -8.91 11.05
CA VAL A 48 -10.04 -7.64 11.50
C VAL A 48 -8.86 -7.34 10.59
N CYS A 49 -8.95 -6.22 9.86
CA CYS A 49 -7.89 -5.74 8.98
C CYS A 49 -7.15 -4.60 9.68
N ILE A 50 -5.83 -4.70 9.80
CA ILE A 50 -4.99 -3.66 10.41
C ILE A 50 -3.93 -3.25 9.40
N ASP A 51 -4.05 -1.99 8.95
CA ASP A 51 -3.08 -1.38 8.04
C ASP A 51 -1.86 -0.85 8.81
N GLU A 52 -0.73 -0.74 8.11
CA GLU A 52 0.54 -0.26 8.63
C GLU A 52 0.95 -0.97 9.94
N PHE A 53 0.70 -2.27 10.03
CA PHE A 53 0.91 -3.06 11.25
C PHE A 53 2.34 -2.99 11.77
N GLN A 54 3.33 -2.71 10.93
CA GLN A 54 4.72 -2.53 11.38
C GLN A 54 4.90 -1.38 12.38
N GLN A 55 3.97 -0.42 12.45
CA GLN A 55 4.01 0.68 13.44
C GLN A 55 3.95 0.17 14.89
N ILE A 56 3.50 -1.06 15.09
CA ILE A 56 3.56 -1.69 16.43
C ILE A 56 4.99 -1.74 16.98
N GLY A 57 5.99 -1.76 16.10
CA GLY A 57 7.41 -1.71 16.46
C GLY A 57 7.86 -0.37 17.03
N GLU A 58 7.11 0.70 16.80
CA GLU A 58 7.42 2.07 17.22
C GLU A 58 6.90 2.41 18.63
N PHE A 59 6.09 1.53 19.22
CA PHE A 59 5.59 1.75 20.59
C PHE A 59 6.71 1.64 21.63
N PRO A 60 6.72 2.47 22.68
CA PRO A 60 7.76 2.46 23.73
C PRO A 60 7.97 1.07 24.36
N ASP A 61 6.91 0.28 24.52
CA ASP A 61 6.94 -1.10 25.05
C ASP A 61 6.45 -2.11 24.03
N SER A 62 6.97 -1.99 22.80
CA SER A 62 6.57 -2.77 21.63
C SER A 62 6.51 -4.28 21.90
N LEU A 63 7.52 -4.85 22.54
CA LEU A 63 7.55 -6.29 22.79
C LEU A 63 6.44 -6.76 23.75
N SER A 64 6.13 -5.99 24.79
CA SER A 64 5.05 -6.28 25.71
C SER A 64 3.69 -6.18 25.02
N VAL A 65 3.49 -5.14 24.23
CA VAL A 65 2.28 -4.96 23.42
C VAL A 65 2.08 -6.15 22.46
N GLN A 66 3.12 -6.53 21.74
CA GLN A 66 3.07 -7.67 20.82
C GLN A 66 2.76 -8.98 21.54
N LYS A 67 3.37 -9.24 22.70
CA LYS A 67 3.08 -10.44 23.51
C LYS A 67 1.61 -10.50 23.95
N ARG A 68 1.06 -9.37 24.40
CA ARG A 68 -0.36 -9.27 24.81
C ARG A 68 -1.30 -9.52 23.64
N LEU A 69 -1.06 -8.85 22.50
CA LEU A 69 -1.86 -9.05 21.28
C LEU A 69 -1.84 -10.51 20.84
N ARG A 70 -0.66 -11.10 20.70
CA ARG A 70 -0.54 -12.52 20.33
C ARG A 70 -1.24 -13.43 21.32
N GLY A 71 -1.04 -13.21 22.62
CA GLY A 71 -1.65 -14.01 23.68
C GLY A 71 -3.18 -14.02 23.60
N ALA A 72 -3.80 -12.88 23.31
CA ALA A 72 -5.24 -12.77 23.12
C ALA A 72 -5.70 -13.38 21.78
N TRP A 73 -5.06 -13.01 20.68
CA TRP A 73 -5.51 -13.37 19.32
C TRP A 73 -5.40 -14.86 19.03
N GLN A 74 -4.35 -15.53 19.53
CA GLN A 74 -4.19 -16.98 19.30
C GLN A 74 -5.29 -17.83 19.97
N LEU A 75 -6.04 -17.29 20.93
CA LEU A 75 -7.14 -17.98 21.62
C LEU A 75 -8.50 -17.75 20.95
N GLN A 76 -8.57 -16.82 20.01
CA GLN A 76 -9.81 -16.49 19.33
C GLN A 76 -10.11 -17.49 18.21
N GLN A 77 -11.36 -17.93 18.13
CA GLN A 77 -11.80 -18.95 17.17
C GLN A 77 -12.71 -18.41 16.08
N ASN A 78 -13.30 -17.24 16.32
CA ASN A 78 -14.28 -16.63 15.41
C ASN A 78 -13.74 -15.36 14.74
N VAL A 79 -12.48 -14.99 15.01
CA VAL A 79 -11.83 -13.83 14.44
C VAL A 79 -10.60 -14.27 13.65
N SER A 80 -10.45 -13.72 12.46
CA SER A 80 -9.24 -13.81 11.64
C SER A 80 -8.61 -12.42 11.53
N TYR A 81 -7.29 -12.34 11.55
CA TYR A 81 -6.56 -11.09 11.44
C TYR A 81 -5.85 -11.01 10.09
N CYS A 82 -6.06 -9.91 9.37
CA CYS A 82 -5.33 -9.54 8.18
C CYS A 82 -4.43 -8.34 8.53
N LEU A 83 -3.14 -8.61 8.70
CA LEU A 83 -2.14 -7.63 9.12
C LEU A 83 -1.28 -7.27 7.92
N PHE A 84 -1.31 -6.03 7.48
CA PHE A 84 -0.61 -5.61 6.28
C PHE A 84 0.08 -4.26 6.45
N GLY A 85 0.95 -3.91 5.51
CA GLY A 85 1.69 -2.66 5.51
C GLY A 85 2.73 -2.60 4.40
N SER A 86 3.24 -1.42 4.16
CA SER A 86 4.14 -1.12 3.03
C SER A 86 5.61 -1.43 3.31
N LYS A 87 6.05 -1.39 4.58
CA LYS A 87 7.46 -1.58 4.97
C LYS A 87 7.79 -3.07 5.14
N LYS A 88 8.01 -3.77 4.03
CA LYS A 88 8.25 -5.21 3.97
C LYS A 88 9.30 -5.71 4.98
N HIS A 89 10.45 -5.01 5.10
CA HIS A 89 11.53 -5.44 6.00
C HIS A 89 11.12 -5.42 7.48
N LEU A 90 10.29 -4.44 7.90
CA LEU A 90 9.78 -4.35 9.27
C LEU A 90 8.77 -5.45 9.55
N LEU A 91 7.82 -5.71 8.63
CA LEU A 91 6.89 -6.82 8.77
C LEU A 91 7.62 -8.17 8.78
N THR A 92 8.60 -8.37 7.91
CA THR A 92 9.45 -9.57 7.92
C THR A 92 10.12 -9.77 9.28
N ASN A 93 10.66 -8.70 9.88
CA ASN A 93 11.25 -8.80 11.21
C ASN A 93 10.21 -9.23 12.27
N ILE A 94 9.00 -8.66 12.24
CA ILE A 94 7.94 -9.00 13.21
C ILE A 94 7.50 -10.48 13.10
N PHE A 95 7.35 -11.01 11.87
CA PHE A 95 6.74 -12.32 11.64
C PHE A 95 7.73 -13.46 11.40
N GLN A 96 8.97 -13.17 11.00
CA GLN A 96 9.97 -14.19 10.65
C GLN A 96 11.17 -14.23 11.59
N ASN A 97 11.35 -13.23 12.44
CA ASN A 97 12.42 -13.25 13.45
C ASN A 97 11.99 -14.08 14.66
N LYS A 98 12.78 -15.13 14.98
CA LYS A 98 12.52 -16.06 16.07
C LYS A 98 12.42 -15.40 17.45
N SER A 99 13.05 -14.24 17.64
CA SER A 99 13.00 -13.51 18.91
C SER A 99 11.72 -12.66 19.09
N MET A 100 10.92 -12.52 18.03
CA MET A 100 9.74 -11.65 18.06
C MET A 100 8.48 -12.41 18.47
N PRO A 101 7.56 -11.76 19.22
CA PRO A 101 6.34 -12.40 19.68
C PRO A 101 5.47 -12.98 18.57
N PHE A 102 5.40 -12.34 17.42
CA PHE A 102 4.61 -12.78 16.27
C PHE A 102 5.30 -13.80 15.37
N TYR A 103 6.47 -14.32 15.78
CA TYR A 103 7.14 -15.36 14.99
C TYR A 103 6.20 -16.50 14.61
N GLN A 104 6.06 -16.77 13.32
CA GLN A 104 5.18 -17.81 12.75
C GLN A 104 3.72 -17.73 13.25
N PHE A 105 3.19 -16.54 13.46
CA PHE A 105 1.81 -16.36 13.91
C PHE A 105 0.77 -16.61 12.82
N GLY A 106 1.14 -16.48 11.56
CA GLY A 106 0.26 -16.68 10.41
C GLY A 106 1.04 -16.82 9.12
N ASP A 107 0.31 -17.00 8.02
CA ASP A 107 0.88 -17.11 6.68
C ASP A 107 1.23 -15.73 6.13
N ALA A 108 2.43 -15.61 5.53
CA ALA A 108 2.88 -14.40 4.89
C ALA A 108 2.54 -14.40 3.39
N ILE A 109 1.80 -13.40 2.94
CA ILE A 109 1.48 -13.19 1.53
C ILE A 109 2.25 -11.95 1.06
N TYR A 110 3.09 -12.13 0.04
CA TYR A 110 3.83 -11.04 -0.59
C TYR A 110 3.13 -10.63 -1.88
N LEU A 111 2.61 -9.41 -1.89
CA LEU A 111 2.03 -8.83 -3.09
C LEU A 111 3.14 -8.22 -3.94
N GLY A 112 3.26 -8.68 -5.17
CA GLY A 112 4.09 -8.05 -6.20
C GLY A 112 3.37 -6.89 -6.89
N VAL A 113 4.01 -6.31 -7.88
CA VAL A 113 3.37 -5.35 -8.78
C VAL A 113 2.25 -6.03 -9.57
N ILE A 114 1.19 -5.29 -9.88
CA ILE A 114 0.13 -5.79 -10.78
C ILE A 114 0.72 -5.85 -12.19
N SER A 115 0.64 -7.02 -12.83
CA SER A 115 1.19 -7.20 -14.17
C SER A 115 0.45 -6.37 -15.22
N THR A 116 1.14 -6.01 -16.29
CA THR A 116 0.56 -5.30 -17.45
C THR A 116 -0.65 -6.05 -18.02
N GLU A 117 -0.64 -7.37 -18.02
CA GLU A 117 -1.75 -8.22 -18.49
C GLU A 117 -3.05 -8.00 -17.69
N ASN A 118 -2.92 -7.68 -16.41
CA ASN A 118 -4.07 -7.36 -15.56
C ASN A 118 -4.46 -5.87 -15.65
N TRP A 119 -3.47 -4.98 -15.83
CA TRP A 119 -3.74 -3.56 -15.98
C TRP A 119 -4.44 -3.20 -17.27
N VAL A 120 -4.01 -3.75 -18.40
CA VAL A 120 -4.52 -3.39 -19.73
C VAL A 120 -6.04 -3.54 -19.83
N PRO A 121 -6.67 -4.68 -19.46
CA PRO A 121 -8.12 -4.80 -19.50
C PRO A 121 -8.82 -3.80 -18.58
N PHE A 122 -8.25 -3.54 -17.40
CA PHE A 122 -8.81 -2.59 -16.45
C PHE A 122 -8.79 -1.15 -16.99
N ILE A 123 -7.66 -0.72 -17.57
CA ILE A 123 -7.54 0.62 -18.17
C ILE A 123 -8.52 0.75 -19.34
N CYS A 124 -8.54 -0.21 -20.27
CA CYS A 124 -9.46 -0.18 -21.40
C CYS A 124 -10.94 -0.11 -20.96
N ASP A 125 -11.34 -0.86 -19.93
CA ASP A 125 -12.68 -0.81 -19.38
C ASP A 125 -13.01 0.56 -18.78
N LYS A 126 -12.06 1.17 -18.05
CA LYS A 126 -12.24 2.51 -17.49
C LYS A 126 -12.42 3.58 -18.57
N PHE A 127 -11.57 3.60 -19.60
CA PHE A 127 -11.69 4.52 -20.73
C PHE A 127 -13.04 4.36 -21.45
N LYS A 128 -13.42 3.12 -21.74
CA LYS A 128 -14.71 2.81 -22.36
C LYS A 128 -15.91 3.33 -21.56
N LYS A 129 -15.87 3.20 -20.22
CA LYS A 129 -16.93 3.71 -19.32
C LYS A 129 -17.07 5.23 -19.37
N HIS A 130 -16.00 5.94 -19.71
CA HIS A 130 -16.02 7.39 -19.90
C HIS A 130 -16.25 7.82 -21.38
N GLY A 131 -16.58 6.87 -22.25
CA GLY A 131 -16.84 7.16 -23.68
C GLY A 131 -15.57 7.42 -24.51
N LEU A 132 -14.40 7.09 -23.96
CA LEU A 132 -13.10 7.29 -24.59
C LEU A 132 -12.59 5.97 -25.19
N ARG A 133 -11.72 6.08 -26.18
CA ARG A 133 -11.07 4.94 -26.81
C ARG A 133 -9.57 4.94 -26.51
N ILE A 134 -9.09 3.77 -26.07
CA ILE A 134 -7.68 3.44 -25.92
C ILE A 134 -7.47 2.02 -26.43
N ASP A 135 -6.42 1.77 -27.18
CA ASP A 135 -6.05 0.44 -27.60
C ASP A 135 -5.18 -0.27 -26.55
N LYS A 136 -4.94 -1.56 -26.77
CA LYS A 136 -4.15 -2.38 -25.83
C LYS A 136 -2.68 -1.99 -25.79
N GLU A 137 -2.13 -1.53 -26.89
CA GLU A 137 -0.74 -1.13 -26.98
C GLU A 137 -0.50 0.16 -26.19
N GLN A 138 -1.38 1.14 -26.36
CA GLN A 138 -1.36 2.38 -25.60
C GLN A 138 -1.57 2.15 -24.09
N ALA A 139 -2.52 1.28 -23.71
CA ALA A 139 -2.73 0.90 -22.32
C ALA A 139 -1.51 0.17 -21.73
N SER A 140 -0.86 -0.70 -22.52
CA SER A 140 0.39 -1.36 -22.14
C SER A 140 1.55 -0.37 -21.99
N ARG A 141 1.64 0.62 -22.87
CA ARG A 141 2.62 1.70 -22.80
C ARG A 141 2.48 2.48 -21.50
N ILE A 142 1.27 2.88 -21.11
CA ILE A 142 1.02 3.56 -19.82
C ILE A 142 1.61 2.75 -18.65
N CYS A 143 1.42 1.42 -18.66
CA CYS A 143 1.97 0.56 -17.61
C CYS A 143 3.50 0.48 -17.65
N GLY A 144 4.07 0.36 -18.84
CA GLY A 144 5.51 0.22 -19.05
C GLY A 144 6.29 1.47 -18.66
N GLU A 145 5.79 2.68 -19.02
CA GLU A 145 6.43 3.97 -18.71
C GLU A 145 6.66 4.18 -17.21
N VAL A 146 5.86 3.54 -16.37
CA VAL A 146 5.93 3.64 -14.90
C VAL A 146 6.18 2.29 -14.21
N GLU A 147 6.75 1.32 -14.94
CA GLU A 147 7.17 0.01 -14.43
C GLU A 147 6.10 -0.73 -13.63
N ASN A 148 4.83 -0.60 -14.01
CA ASN A 148 3.68 -1.17 -13.30
C ASN A 148 3.51 -0.70 -11.84
N TYR A 149 4.14 0.39 -11.43
CA TYR A 149 3.90 0.97 -10.10
C TYR A 149 2.46 1.46 -10.00
N SER A 150 1.66 0.78 -9.17
CA SER A 150 0.19 0.94 -9.16
C SER A 150 -0.29 2.37 -8.95
N SER A 151 0.38 3.16 -8.10
CA SER A 151 0.05 4.57 -7.90
C SER A 151 0.29 5.39 -9.17
N TYR A 152 1.43 5.19 -9.83
CA TYR A 152 1.78 5.93 -11.04
C TYR A 152 0.99 5.45 -12.27
N VAL A 153 0.69 4.15 -12.38
CA VAL A 153 -0.20 3.65 -13.44
C VAL A 153 -1.56 4.35 -13.36
N GLN A 154 -2.12 4.46 -12.16
CA GLN A 154 -3.42 5.13 -11.97
C GLN A 154 -3.33 6.64 -12.25
N GLN A 155 -2.29 7.33 -11.76
CA GLN A 155 -2.09 8.75 -12.01
C GLN A 155 -1.90 9.04 -13.50
N LEU A 156 -1.02 8.29 -14.17
CA LEU A 156 -0.76 8.48 -15.61
C LEU A 156 -2.01 8.18 -16.44
N ALA A 157 -2.69 7.06 -16.17
CA ALA A 157 -3.93 6.73 -16.87
C ALA A 157 -5.02 7.81 -16.67
N TRP A 158 -5.11 8.40 -15.48
CA TRP A 158 -6.01 9.51 -15.19
C TRP A 158 -5.65 10.76 -15.98
N LEU A 159 -4.38 11.15 -16.02
CA LEU A 159 -3.90 12.30 -16.81
C LEU A 159 -4.14 12.09 -18.30
N VAL A 160 -3.82 10.91 -18.84
CA VAL A 160 -4.13 10.54 -20.22
C VAL A 160 -5.63 10.69 -20.49
N MET A 161 -6.49 10.23 -19.57
CA MET A 161 -7.94 10.36 -19.70
C MET A 161 -8.39 11.83 -19.74
N LEU A 162 -7.80 12.70 -18.92
CA LEU A 162 -8.11 14.13 -18.89
C LEU A 162 -7.74 14.85 -20.18
N HIS A 163 -6.64 14.46 -20.82
CA HIS A 163 -6.17 15.06 -22.08
C HIS A 163 -6.83 14.44 -23.32
N THR A 164 -7.61 13.39 -23.17
CA THR A 164 -8.25 12.68 -24.29
C THR A 164 -9.65 13.19 -24.55
N GLU A 165 -9.90 13.72 -25.75
CA GLU A 165 -11.25 14.10 -26.18
C GLU A 165 -12.08 12.89 -26.66
N ARG A 166 -11.50 12.00 -27.45
CA ARG A 166 -12.18 10.82 -28.03
C ARG A 166 -11.31 9.58 -28.03
N GLU A 167 -10.07 9.72 -28.47
CA GLU A 167 -9.14 8.62 -28.68
C GLU A 167 -7.74 9.00 -28.21
N VAL A 168 -7.09 8.08 -27.50
CA VAL A 168 -5.73 8.26 -27.01
C VAL A 168 -4.76 8.28 -28.18
N THR A 169 -3.76 9.17 -28.12
CA THR A 169 -2.62 9.16 -29.04
C THR A 169 -1.31 9.09 -28.26
N SER A 170 -0.22 8.79 -28.95
CA SER A 170 1.11 8.78 -28.32
C SER A 170 1.49 10.12 -27.70
N GLU A 171 1.15 11.22 -28.39
CA GLU A 171 1.43 12.59 -27.93
C GLU A 171 0.67 12.93 -26.64
N ILE A 172 -0.55 12.41 -26.47
CA ILE A 172 -1.33 12.57 -25.24
C ILE A 172 -0.63 11.84 -24.08
N ILE A 173 -0.11 10.63 -24.31
CA ILE A 173 0.63 9.89 -23.28
C ILE A 173 1.91 10.62 -22.90
N ASP A 174 2.66 11.17 -23.89
CA ASP A 174 3.89 11.93 -23.64
C ASP A 174 3.60 13.21 -22.83
N THR A 175 2.53 13.92 -23.18
CA THR A 175 2.08 15.13 -22.45
C THR A 175 1.71 14.78 -21.01
N ALA A 176 0.92 13.73 -20.82
CA ALA A 176 0.50 13.25 -19.50
C ALA A 176 1.69 12.79 -18.65
N MET A 177 2.69 12.15 -19.27
CA MET A 177 3.89 11.71 -18.57
C MET A 177 4.72 12.92 -18.07
N ASN A 178 4.90 13.93 -18.91
CA ASN A 178 5.58 15.16 -18.51
C ASN A 178 4.85 15.86 -17.35
N GLU A 179 3.52 15.89 -17.38
CA GLU A 179 2.70 16.44 -16.30
C GLU A 179 2.84 15.62 -15.02
N LEU A 180 2.82 14.27 -15.11
CA LEU A 180 3.02 13.38 -13.97
C LEU A 180 4.36 13.65 -13.29
N ILE A 181 5.44 13.79 -14.06
CA ILE A 181 6.77 14.12 -13.54
C ILE A 181 6.74 15.48 -12.84
N ALA A 182 6.15 16.49 -13.47
CA ALA A 182 6.06 17.84 -12.91
C ALA A 182 5.26 17.88 -11.60
N GLN A 183 4.13 17.16 -11.52
CA GLN A 183 3.31 17.07 -10.31
C GLN A 183 4.05 16.38 -9.15
N ASN A 184 4.92 15.42 -9.44
CA ASN A 184 5.68 14.68 -8.44
C ASN A 184 7.08 15.25 -8.17
N ALA A 185 7.49 16.32 -8.86
CA ALA A 185 8.85 16.87 -8.77
C ALA A 185 9.26 17.23 -7.32
N ALA A 186 8.36 17.87 -6.55
CA ALA A 186 8.63 18.22 -5.17
C ALA A 186 8.86 16.98 -4.29
N LEU A 187 8.07 15.91 -4.49
CA LEU A 187 8.24 14.65 -3.79
C LEU A 187 9.58 14.00 -4.14
N PHE A 188 9.95 13.96 -5.42
CA PHE A 188 11.23 13.39 -5.85
C PHE A 188 12.41 14.19 -5.32
N MET A 189 12.33 15.53 -5.31
CA MET A 189 13.33 16.39 -4.68
C MET A 189 13.50 16.08 -3.20
N GLN A 190 12.40 15.99 -2.45
CA GLN A 190 12.43 15.64 -1.03
C GLN A 190 13.06 14.26 -0.77
N GLN A 191 12.75 13.27 -1.61
CA GLN A 191 13.31 11.91 -1.48
C GLN A 191 14.82 11.87 -1.77
N THR A 192 15.31 12.79 -2.59
CA THR A 192 16.72 12.83 -3.00
C THR A 192 17.55 13.84 -2.22
N GLU A 193 16.93 14.77 -1.48
CA GLU A 193 17.62 15.85 -0.75
C GLU A 193 18.68 15.34 0.25
N GLY A 194 18.42 14.18 0.89
CA GLY A 194 19.34 13.55 1.83
C GLY A 194 20.44 12.71 1.22
N LEU A 195 20.50 12.58 -0.11
CA LEU A 195 21.48 11.75 -0.79
C LEU A 195 22.80 12.50 -1.02
N SER A 196 23.92 11.81 -0.78
CA SER A 196 25.24 12.30 -1.18
C SER A 196 25.37 12.35 -2.69
N SER A 197 26.33 13.16 -3.19
CA SER A 197 26.64 13.24 -4.64
C SER A 197 26.92 11.85 -5.24
N TYR A 198 27.61 10.99 -4.50
CA TYR A 198 27.89 9.61 -4.91
C TYR A 198 26.61 8.78 -5.07
N GLN A 199 25.70 8.84 -4.10
CA GLN A 199 24.39 8.15 -4.18
C GLN A 199 23.55 8.68 -5.32
N MET A 200 23.57 9.99 -5.56
CA MET A 200 22.88 10.61 -6.69
C MET A 200 23.45 10.12 -8.03
N ASN A 201 24.77 10.03 -8.17
CA ASN A 201 25.39 9.49 -9.37
C ASN A 201 25.07 8.00 -9.57
N MET A 202 24.98 7.22 -8.51
CA MET A 202 24.50 5.84 -8.60
C MET A 202 23.05 5.77 -9.12
N LEU A 203 22.16 6.63 -8.63
CA LEU A 203 20.78 6.66 -9.14
C LEU A 203 20.72 7.05 -10.63
N ARG A 204 21.53 8.01 -11.04
CA ARG A 204 21.64 8.38 -12.46
C ARG A 204 22.16 7.24 -13.33
N ALA A 205 23.19 6.52 -12.84
CA ALA A 205 23.73 5.35 -13.53
C ALA A 205 22.68 4.25 -13.66
N ILE A 206 21.90 3.96 -12.60
CA ILE A 206 20.80 2.99 -12.64
C ILE A 206 19.75 3.44 -13.65
N ALA A 207 19.37 4.70 -13.66
CA ALA A 207 18.41 5.27 -14.62
C ALA A 207 18.93 5.19 -16.09
N ALA A 208 20.24 5.24 -16.27
CA ALA A 208 20.89 5.02 -17.57
C ALA A 208 21.06 3.53 -17.95
N GLY A 209 20.53 2.58 -17.13
CA GLY A 209 20.57 1.15 -17.39
C GLY A 209 21.85 0.45 -16.93
N ILE A 210 22.67 1.09 -16.10
CA ILE A 210 23.87 0.49 -15.52
C ILE A 210 23.47 -0.28 -14.26
N HIS A 211 23.59 -1.61 -14.28
CA HIS A 211 23.15 -2.48 -13.17
C HIS A 211 24.30 -3.10 -12.36
N ASN A 212 25.55 -2.87 -12.77
CA ASN A 212 26.76 -3.35 -12.07
C ASN A 212 27.93 -2.40 -12.32
N GLY A 213 29.04 -2.60 -11.59
CA GLY A 213 30.26 -1.80 -11.80
C GLY A 213 30.16 -0.37 -11.28
N PHE A 214 29.33 -0.09 -10.27
CA PHE A 214 29.10 1.26 -9.71
C PHE A 214 30.34 1.95 -9.13
N LEU A 215 31.46 1.26 -9.01
CA LEU A 215 32.76 1.81 -8.60
C LEU A 215 33.66 2.13 -9.80
N SER A 216 33.19 1.93 -11.05
CA SER A 216 33.94 2.30 -12.24
C SER A 216 34.02 3.82 -12.39
N GLN A 217 35.09 4.30 -13.03
CA GLN A 217 35.34 5.72 -13.26
C GLN A 217 34.20 6.36 -14.08
N GLU A 218 33.59 5.60 -14.95
CA GLU A 218 32.46 5.97 -15.79
C GLU A 218 31.21 6.36 -14.97
N VAL A 219 30.95 5.67 -13.83
CA VAL A 219 29.82 5.96 -12.92
C VAL A 219 30.16 7.10 -11.95
N LEU A 220 31.45 7.33 -11.66
CA LEU A 220 31.89 8.38 -10.76
C LEU A 220 31.90 9.77 -11.42
N GLU A 221 31.98 9.81 -12.75
CA GLU A 221 32.04 11.04 -13.56
C GLU A 221 30.67 11.44 -14.18
N THR A 222 29.60 10.64 -13.98
CA THR A 222 28.22 10.94 -14.40
C THR A 222 27.50 11.79 -13.37
#